data_cfb20b890ee25b826b26ca15f79e1bf3
#
_entry.id   cfb20b890ee25b826b26ca15f79e1bf3
#
_cell.length_a   1.000
_cell.length_b   1.000
_cell.length_c   1.000
_cell.angle_alpha   90.00
_cell.angle_beta   90.00
_cell.angle_gamma   90.00
#
_symmetry.space_group_name_H-M   'P 1'
#
loop_
_entity.id
_entity.type
_entity.pdbx_description
1 polymer ?
#
loop_
_entity_poly.entity_id
_entity_poly.type
_entity_poly.pdbx_seq_one_letter_code
_entity_poly.pdbx_strand_id
1 'polypeptide(L)'
;MPYVGRFGRALGTLLVLVSGCACLAGASSATLLLEEPYGAMGFFTATGHAAVYLTGVCAESPLVLRPCAPGELGAVISRYDGVHGYDWLAVPLIPYLYAVERPEDIPLVADPKMANFLRDQYRRKHLEAVAPDKASGETPGGNWYELVGSSYDRTIYAFEIETTTAQDEAFIEKYNSSPNESHFHLSYRNCADFAKDVINFYYPKTLHRSIVADVGITTPKQIAKLLIRYSGRHDELKFSRFVIPQIPGSAARSTPVHGVVESFLKSKKYIVPTAVANPIFAGCVVAVYLGTGAGRFDPARQAMVFNAERPLEPPLGAEDRRSYQSELNHLATDPDVDSNVARVEKWRRLFRNTAPDLDEQGHPVLRVHVGDEVVGVGVAGSNIFANQAGEQFTEQLLEARLHAELRRGNPPKASESDVTRDWNLLQKAMNGSASEETARAHRPQQPGARADRDGNRP
;
A
#
# COMPACT_ATOMS: atom_id res chain seq x y z
N MET A 1 -46.29 25.67 79.37
CA MET A 1 -45.02 25.20 78.83
C MET A 1 -45.24 24.69 77.47
N PRO A 2 -44.86 25.37 76.39
CA PRO A 2 -44.99 24.89 75.01
C PRO A 2 -43.64 24.52 74.44
N TYR A 3 -43.63 23.39 73.76
CA TYR A 3 -42.52 22.92 72.88
C TYR A 3 -42.59 23.60 71.55
N VAL A 4 -41.53 24.28 71.19
CA VAL A 4 -41.36 24.87 69.85
C VAL A 4 -40.61 23.88 68.96
N GLY A 5 -41.33 23.37 67.91
CA GLY A 5 -40.75 22.52 66.88
C GLY A 5 -40.01 23.35 65.81
N ARG A 6 -38.73 23.04 65.55
CA ARG A 6 -37.93 23.60 64.48
C ARG A 6 -38.17 22.81 63.16
N PHE A 7 -38.77 23.48 62.22
CA PHE A 7 -38.76 23.01 60.85
C PHE A 7 -37.43 23.36 60.16
N GLY A 8 -36.62 22.35 59.90
CA GLY A 8 -35.41 22.49 59.06
C GLY A 8 -35.78 22.42 57.60
N ARG A 9 -35.59 23.51 56.87
CA ARG A 9 -35.67 23.54 55.42
C ARG A 9 -34.40 22.87 54.83
N ALA A 10 -34.53 21.67 54.28
CA ALA A 10 -33.52 21.06 53.45
C ALA A 10 -33.63 21.65 52.03
N LEU A 11 -32.70 22.53 51.70
CA LEU A 11 -32.50 23.03 50.34
C LEU A 11 -31.70 21.98 49.58
N GLY A 12 -32.38 21.16 48.80
CA GLY A 12 -31.75 20.20 47.93
C GLY A 12 -31.15 20.93 46.73
N THR A 13 -29.83 21.09 46.74
CA THR A 13 -29.08 21.55 45.56
C THR A 13 -29.01 20.41 44.52
N LEU A 14 -29.81 20.52 43.51
CA LEU A 14 -29.78 19.61 42.33
C LEU A 14 -28.52 19.96 41.51
N LEU A 15 -27.43 19.21 41.73
CA LEU A 15 -26.22 19.30 40.91
C LEU A 15 -26.53 18.57 39.57
N VAL A 16 -26.87 19.33 38.53
CA VAL A 16 -26.94 18.82 37.19
C VAL A 16 -25.52 18.57 36.70
N LEU A 17 -25.04 17.32 36.82
CA LEU A 17 -23.85 16.84 36.16
C LEU A 17 -24.16 16.80 34.64
N VAL A 18 -23.83 17.89 33.96
CA VAL A 18 -23.66 17.88 32.50
C VAL A 18 -22.42 17.04 32.24
N SER A 19 -22.60 15.72 32.07
CA SER A 19 -21.61 14.85 31.49
C SER A 19 -21.41 15.32 30.07
N GLY A 20 -20.47 16.23 29.87
CA GLY A 20 -19.91 16.50 28.56
C GLY A 20 -19.32 15.18 28.04
N CYS A 21 -20.04 14.51 27.14
CA CYS A 21 -19.41 13.57 26.23
C CYS A 21 -18.34 14.37 25.47
N ALA A 22 -17.14 14.43 26.02
CA ALA A 22 -15.97 14.70 25.22
C ALA A 22 -15.91 13.51 24.26
N CYS A 23 -16.48 13.69 23.08
CA CYS A 23 -16.06 12.89 21.93
C CYS A 23 -14.53 13.00 21.95
N LEU A 24 -13.86 11.91 22.25
CA LEU A 24 -12.46 11.72 21.89
C LEU A 24 -12.46 11.83 20.37
N ALA A 25 -12.37 13.06 19.87
CA ALA A 25 -12.06 13.31 18.48
C ALA A 25 -10.73 12.60 18.27
N GLY A 26 -10.75 11.46 17.58
CA GLY A 26 -9.54 10.77 17.21
C GLY A 26 -8.65 11.78 16.51
N ALA A 27 -7.40 11.86 16.90
CA ALA A 27 -6.45 12.74 16.23
C ALA A 27 -6.43 12.37 14.74
N SER A 28 -6.73 13.34 13.89
CA SER A 28 -6.59 13.18 12.45
C SER A 28 -5.12 13.28 12.07
N SER A 29 -4.78 12.81 10.88
CA SER A 29 -3.41 12.93 10.37
C SER A 29 -3.37 13.27 8.88
N ALA A 30 -2.27 13.92 8.49
CA ALA A 30 -1.87 14.12 7.10
C ALA A 30 -0.56 13.37 6.87
N THR A 31 -0.56 12.45 5.92
CA THR A 31 0.55 11.54 5.63
C THR A 31 1.09 11.79 4.24
N LEU A 32 2.34 12.25 4.13
CA LEU A 32 3.04 12.30 2.85
C LEU A 32 3.38 10.87 2.40
N LEU A 33 2.85 10.45 1.27
CA LEU A 33 3.18 9.19 0.60
C LEU A 33 4.30 9.42 -0.41
N LEU A 34 5.37 8.67 -0.26
CA LEU A 34 6.52 8.64 -1.17
C LEU A 34 6.51 7.29 -1.87
N GLU A 35 6.16 7.28 -3.12
CA GLU A 35 5.97 6.08 -3.92
C GLU A 35 7.17 5.80 -4.80
N GLU A 36 7.67 4.58 -4.76
CA GLU A 36 8.81 4.16 -5.58
C GLU A 36 8.47 4.19 -7.07
N PRO A 37 9.41 4.56 -7.94
CA PRO A 37 9.24 4.47 -9.38
C PRO A 37 9.22 3.01 -9.85
N TYR A 38 8.41 2.73 -10.87
CA TYR A 38 8.30 1.43 -11.51
C TYR A 38 8.30 1.55 -13.04
N GLY A 39 8.51 0.42 -13.72
CA GLY A 39 8.52 0.39 -15.19
C GLY A 39 9.82 0.90 -15.83
N ALA A 40 9.82 0.94 -17.16
CA ALA A 40 11.00 1.23 -17.99
C ALA A 40 11.08 2.68 -18.50
N MET A 41 10.16 3.55 -18.11
CA MET A 41 10.12 4.93 -18.60
C MET A 41 11.24 5.77 -17.99
N GLY A 42 12.20 6.10 -18.78
CA GLY A 42 13.24 7.12 -18.75
C GLY A 42 13.65 7.82 -17.45
N PHE A 43 14.46 8.84 -17.60
CA PHE A 43 15.08 9.65 -16.56
C PHE A 43 14.13 10.21 -15.49
N PHE A 44 12.91 10.58 -15.85
CA PHE A 44 11.96 11.21 -14.92
C PHE A 44 11.19 10.22 -14.03
N THR A 45 11.03 8.98 -14.44
CA THR A 45 10.33 7.97 -13.63
C THR A 45 11.13 7.50 -12.42
N ALA A 46 12.45 7.72 -12.40
CA ALA A 46 13.28 7.40 -11.25
C ALA A 46 12.99 8.29 -10.01
N THR A 47 12.21 9.36 -10.17
CA THR A 47 11.82 10.23 -9.05
C THR A 47 10.61 9.72 -8.27
N GLY A 48 9.85 8.75 -8.80
CA GLY A 48 8.64 8.22 -8.20
C GLY A 48 7.46 9.19 -8.21
N HIS A 49 6.47 8.93 -7.35
CA HIS A 49 5.27 9.75 -7.20
C HIS A 49 5.13 10.25 -5.76
N ALA A 50 4.32 11.29 -5.55
CA ALA A 50 3.97 11.81 -4.23
C ALA A 50 2.45 12.07 -4.16
N ALA A 51 1.85 11.59 -3.08
CA ALA A 51 0.45 11.82 -2.73
C ALA A 51 0.34 12.21 -1.26
N VAL A 52 -0.84 12.64 -0.81
CA VAL A 52 -1.10 12.88 0.61
C VAL A 52 -2.33 12.08 1.03
N TYR A 53 -2.17 11.26 2.05
CA TYR A 53 -3.25 10.55 2.71
C TYR A 53 -3.73 11.35 3.92
N LEU A 54 -5.05 11.55 4.02
CA LEU A 54 -5.71 12.33 5.06
C LEU A 54 -6.72 11.43 5.79
N THR A 55 -6.54 11.21 7.09
CA THR A 55 -7.41 10.31 7.86
C THR A 55 -8.74 10.95 8.24
N GLY A 56 -8.81 12.27 8.35
CA GLY A 56 -10.04 13.01 8.67
C GLY A 56 -10.83 13.49 7.45
N VAL A 57 -10.28 13.33 6.25
CA VAL A 57 -10.88 13.77 4.98
C VAL A 57 -11.20 12.57 4.12
N CYS A 58 -12.46 12.43 3.73
CA CYS A 58 -12.96 11.36 2.88
C CYS A 58 -13.39 11.89 1.50
N ALA A 59 -13.33 11.05 0.49
CA ALA A 59 -13.82 11.35 -0.84
C ALA A 59 -15.31 10.97 -0.94
N GLU A 60 -16.18 11.93 -1.17
CA GLU A 60 -17.57 11.68 -1.58
C GLU A 60 -17.62 11.24 -3.05
N SER A 61 -16.76 11.86 -3.86
CA SER A 61 -16.46 11.48 -5.22
C SER A 61 -14.98 11.80 -5.49
N PRO A 62 -14.40 11.41 -6.63
CA PRO A 62 -13.02 11.77 -6.94
C PRO A 62 -12.73 13.28 -6.95
N LEU A 63 -13.77 14.12 -6.99
CA LEU A 63 -13.68 15.58 -7.12
C LEU A 63 -14.27 16.32 -5.92
N VAL A 64 -14.89 15.63 -4.97
CA VAL A 64 -15.59 16.25 -3.83
C VAL A 64 -15.13 15.60 -2.53
N LEU A 65 -14.70 16.44 -1.60
CA LEU A 65 -14.24 16.04 -0.27
C LEU A 65 -15.33 16.26 0.78
N ARG A 66 -15.34 15.42 1.81
CA ARG A 66 -16.18 15.57 3.00
C ARG A 66 -15.43 15.12 4.25
N PRO A 67 -15.89 15.51 5.46
CA PRO A 67 -15.42 14.89 6.68
C PRO A 67 -15.69 13.38 6.67
N CYS A 68 -14.79 12.59 7.22
CA CYS A 68 -15.00 11.15 7.37
C CYS A 68 -16.05 10.84 8.44
N ALA A 69 -16.88 9.84 8.18
CA ALA A 69 -17.73 9.24 9.20
C ALA A 69 -16.88 8.34 10.15
N PRO A 70 -17.36 8.05 11.37
CA PRO A 70 -16.67 7.13 12.27
C PRO A 70 -16.42 5.77 11.61
N GLY A 71 -15.15 5.33 11.65
CA GLY A 71 -14.71 4.05 11.07
C GLY A 71 -14.25 4.12 9.61
N GLU A 72 -14.41 5.23 8.93
CA GLU A 72 -13.82 5.44 7.61
C GLU A 72 -12.31 5.70 7.71
N LEU A 73 -11.56 5.17 6.75
CA LEU A 73 -10.08 5.24 6.74
C LEU A 73 -9.51 6.53 6.12
N GLY A 74 -10.37 7.39 5.57
CA GLY A 74 -9.91 8.59 4.88
C GLY A 74 -9.58 8.39 3.40
N ALA A 75 -9.02 9.43 2.79
CA ALA A 75 -8.73 9.46 1.35
C ALA A 75 -7.30 9.89 1.05
N VAL A 76 -6.80 9.43 -0.09
CA VAL A 76 -5.55 9.88 -0.68
C VAL A 76 -5.86 10.90 -1.77
N ILE A 77 -5.21 12.05 -1.71
CA ILE A 77 -5.33 13.13 -2.69
C ILE A 77 -3.99 13.34 -3.39
N SER A 78 -4.02 13.45 -4.71
CA SER A 78 -2.81 13.68 -5.50
C SER A 78 -3.09 14.37 -6.82
N ARG A 79 -2.04 14.92 -7.43
CA ARG A 79 -2.04 15.51 -8.76
C ARG A 79 -1.45 14.53 -9.77
N TYR A 80 -2.16 14.34 -10.87
CA TYR A 80 -1.75 13.48 -11.96
C TYR A 80 -1.66 14.28 -13.27
N ASP A 81 -0.85 13.81 -14.20
CA ASP A 81 -0.79 14.38 -15.54
C ASP A 81 -1.89 13.80 -16.43
N GLY A 82 -2.77 14.67 -16.93
CA GLY A 82 -3.71 14.30 -17.98
C GLY A 82 -4.89 13.43 -17.60
N VAL A 83 -5.30 13.38 -16.34
CA VAL A 83 -6.54 12.69 -15.96
C VAL A 83 -7.73 13.66 -16.09
N HIS A 84 -8.41 13.58 -17.21
CA HIS A 84 -9.65 14.31 -17.55
C HIS A 84 -9.60 15.84 -17.29
N GLY A 85 -8.38 16.42 -17.28
CA GLY A 85 -8.21 17.89 -17.10
C GLY A 85 -8.32 18.39 -15.66
N TYR A 86 -8.43 17.53 -14.67
CA TYR A 86 -8.45 17.91 -13.25
C TYR A 86 -7.06 18.12 -12.68
N ASP A 87 -6.92 19.08 -11.74
CA ASP A 87 -5.66 19.36 -11.04
C ASP A 87 -5.36 18.36 -9.95
N TRP A 88 -6.40 17.90 -9.25
CA TRP A 88 -6.29 16.88 -8.20
C TRP A 88 -7.46 15.90 -8.22
N LEU A 89 -7.23 14.72 -7.71
CA LEU A 89 -8.22 13.68 -7.53
C LEU A 89 -8.05 13.03 -6.15
N ALA A 90 -9.18 12.67 -5.55
CA ALA A 90 -9.23 11.99 -4.25
C ALA A 90 -9.81 10.58 -4.41
N VAL A 91 -9.17 9.61 -3.78
CA VAL A 91 -9.61 8.20 -3.78
C VAL A 91 -9.52 7.67 -2.35
N PRO A 92 -10.49 6.89 -1.84
CA PRO A 92 -10.39 6.26 -0.53
C PRO A 92 -9.12 5.42 -0.41
N LEU A 93 -8.55 5.31 0.81
CA LEU A 93 -7.23 4.69 1.04
C LEU A 93 -7.13 3.26 0.48
N ILE A 94 -8.09 2.39 0.77
CA ILE A 94 -8.03 0.98 0.36
C ILE A 94 -8.07 0.84 -1.17
N PRO A 95 -8.99 1.46 -1.90
CA PRO A 95 -8.94 1.47 -3.36
C PRO A 95 -7.68 2.10 -3.95
N TYR A 96 -7.20 3.20 -3.37
CA TYR A 96 -5.94 3.81 -3.81
C TYR A 96 -4.79 2.82 -3.77
N LEU A 97 -4.69 2.04 -2.69
CA LEU A 97 -3.60 1.08 -2.52
C LEU A 97 -3.82 -0.22 -3.30
N TYR A 98 -5.05 -0.73 -3.34
CA TYR A 98 -5.32 -2.11 -3.74
C TYR A 98 -6.44 -2.29 -4.77
N ALA A 99 -7.07 -1.22 -5.25
CA ALA A 99 -8.16 -1.26 -6.24
C ALA A 99 -9.36 -2.17 -5.83
N VAL A 100 -9.57 -2.36 -4.53
CA VAL A 100 -10.71 -3.06 -3.93
C VAL A 100 -11.37 -2.17 -2.90
N GLU A 101 -12.64 -2.43 -2.55
CA GLU A 101 -13.39 -1.56 -1.63
C GLU A 101 -13.15 -1.92 -0.16
N ARG A 102 -12.96 -3.20 0.14
CA ARG A 102 -12.88 -3.72 1.49
C ARG A 102 -11.49 -4.28 1.81
N PRO A 103 -10.99 -4.12 3.05
CA PRO A 103 -9.71 -4.69 3.46
C PRO A 103 -9.62 -6.22 3.28
N GLU A 104 -10.72 -6.94 3.51
CA GLU A 104 -10.78 -8.40 3.35
C GLU A 104 -10.62 -8.88 1.91
N ASP A 105 -10.82 -7.99 0.92
CA ASP A 105 -10.66 -8.30 -0.51
C ASP A 105 -9.24 -8.02 -1.02
N ILE A 106 -8.34 -7.54 -0.17
CA ILE A 106 -6.96 -7.23 -0.57
C ILE A 106 -6.23 -8.52 -0.95
N PRO A 107 -5.78 -8.66 -2.20
CA PRO A 107 -5.03 -9.84 -2.61
C PRO A 107 -3.70 -9.95 -1.85
N LEU A 108 -3.42 -11.12 -1.31
CA LEU A 108 -2.11 -11.43 -0.72
C LEU A 108 -1.04 -11.59 -1.80
N VAL A 109 -1.47 -11.90 -3.02
CA VAL A 109 -0.64 -12.01 -4.22
C VAL A 109 -1.42 -11.54 -5.44
N ALA A 110 -0.73 -10.88 -6.37
CA ALA A 110 -1.33 -10.46 -7.64
C ALA A 110 -0.31 -10.45 -8.76
N ASP A 111 -0.72 -10.90 -9.94
CA ASP A 111 0.01 -10.64 -11.17
C ASP A 111 -0.54 -9.38 -11.87
N PRO A 112 0.10 -8.89 -12.95
CA PRO A 112 -0.40 -7.74 -13.69
C PRO A 112 -1.82 -7.92 -14.25
N LYS A 113 -2.26 -9.15 -14.55
CA LYS A 113 -3.62 -9.39 -15.02
C LYS A 113 -4.63 -9.14 -13.92
N MET A 114 -4.39 -9.68 -12.70
CA MET A 114 -5.23 -9.44 -11.53
C MET A 114 -5.26 -7.95 -11.16
N ALA A 115 -4.10 -7.30 -11.10
CA ALA A 115 -4.03 -5.88 -10.78
C ALA A 115 -4.83 -5.02 -11.78
N ASN A 116 -4.70 -5.28 -13.08
CA ASN A 116 -5.43 -4.55 -14.12
C ASN A 116 -6.93 -4.86 -14.11
N PHE A 117 -7.29 -6.11 -13.83
CA PHE A 117 -8.70 -6.52 -13.67
C PHE A 117 -9.37 -5.75 -12.52
N LEU A 118 -8.77 -5.74 -11.33
CA LEU A 118 -9.31 -5.05 -10.16
C LEU A 118 -9.38 -3.52 -10.38
N ARG A 119 -8.35 -2.93 -11.00
CA ARG A 119 -8.37 -1.51 -11.40
C ARG A 119 -9.53 -1.18 -12.33
N ASP A 120 -9.77 -2.00 -13.35
CA ASP A 120 -10.86 -1.78 -14.29
C ASP A 120 -12.23 -1.98 -13.66
N GLN A 121 -12.39 -2.98 -12.77
CA GLN A 121 -13.61 -3.17 -11.99
C GLN A 121 -13.91 -1.94 -11.11
N TYR A 122 -12.93 -1.45 -10.36
CA TYR A 122 -13.10 -0.27 -9.53
C TYR A 122 -13.39 0.99 -10.37
N ARG A 123 -12.66 1.16 -11.49
CA ARG A 123 -12.86 2.28 -12.41
C ARG A 123 -14.29 2.33 -12.93
N ARG A 124 -14.81 1.23 -13.45
CA ARG A 124 -16.18 1.15 -13.99
C ARG A 124 -17.24 1.52 -12.96
N LYS A 125 -16.99 1.17 -11.70
CA LYS A 125 -17.95 1.41 -10.61
C LYS A 125 -17.85 2.83 -10.03
N HIS A 126 -16.64 3.39 -9.92
CA HIS A 126 -16.40 4.61 -9.12
C HIS A 126 -15.70 5.74 -9.85
N LEU A 127 -15.04 5.47 -10.97
CA LEU A 127 -14.23 6.46 -11.70
C LEU A 127 -14.75 6.74 -13.10
N GLU A 128 -15.96 6.31 -13.46
CA GLU A 128 -16.51 6.51 -14.80
C GLU A 128 -16.55 7.99 -15.20
N ALA A 129 -16.85 8.89 -14.24
CA ALA A 129 -16.90 10.32 -14.49
C ALA A 129 -15.53 10.92 -14.90
N VAL A 130 -14.42 10.31 -14.47
CA VAL A 130 -13.05 10.79 -14.74
C VAL A 130 -12.28 9.89 -15.71
N ALA A 131 -12.75 8.67 -15.94
CA ALA A 131 -12.17 7.71 -16.86
C ALA A 131 -13.25 6.82 -17.52
N PRO A 132 -14.16 7.38 -18.34
CA PRO A 132 -15.25 6.65 -18.98
C PRO A 132 -14.72 5.62 -19.97
N ASP A 133 -15.50 4.57 -20.22
CA ASP A 133 -15.22 3.64 -21.32
C ASP A 133 -15.13 4.37 -22.66
N LYS A 134 -14.34 3.87 -23.57
CA LYS A 134 -14.36 4.34 -24.95
C LYS A 134 -15.71 4.06 -25.60
N ALA A 135 -16.02 4.75 -26.67
CA ALA A 135 -17.24 4.48 -27.45
C ALA A 135 -17.36 3.03 -27.96
N SER A 136 -16.23 2.33 -28.06
CA SER A 136 -16.16 0.88 -28.39
C SER A 136 -16.48 -0.04 -27.19
N GLY A 137 -16.70 0.50 -25.98
CA GLY A 137 -16.86 -0.27 -24.75
C GLY A 137 -15.52 -0.79 -24.15
N GLU A 138 -14.40 -0.41 -24.76
CA GLU A 138 -13.08 -0.79 -24.27
C GLU A 138 -12.63 0.12 -23.11
N THR A 139 -11.76 -0.40 -22.26
CA THR A 139 -11.08 0.37 -21.19
C THR A 139 -10.32 1.56 -21.79
N PRO A 140 -10.47 2.78 -21.22
CA PRO A 140 -9.77 3.96 -21.72
C PRO A 140 -8.26 3.84 -21.52
N GLY A 141 -7.50 4.46 -22.39
CA GLY A 141 -6.08 4.73 -22.17
C GLY A 141 -5.89 5.91 -21.22
N GLY A 142 -4.62 6.26 -20.93
CA GLY A 142 -4.25 7.41 -20.10
C GLY A 142 -3.82 6.99 -18.68
N ASN A 143 -3.55 7.97 -17.82
CA ASN A 143 -2.92 7.74 -16.52
C ASN A 143 -3.93 7.44 -15.38
N TRP A 144 -5.18 7.15 -15.68
CA TRP A 144 -6.20 6.82 -14.69
C TRP A 144 -5.83 5.58 -13.84
N TYR A 145 -5.07 4.63 -14.40
CA TYR A 145 -4.62 3.43 -13.68
C TYR A 145 -3.70 3.74 -12.50
N GLU A 146 -3.10 4.92 -12.45
CA GLU A 146 -2.31 5.37 -11.31
C GLU A 146 -3.16 5.85 -10.13
N LEU A 147 -4.47 6.06 -10.33
CA LEU A 147 -5.40 6.49 -9.29
C LEU A 147 -5.69 5.39 -8.28
N VAL A 148 -5.56 4.11 -8.66
CA VAL A 148 -5.95 2.97 -7.83
C VAL A 148 -4.95 1.82 -7.96
N GLY A 149 -4.79 1.05 -6.88
CA GLY A 149 -3.93 -0.12 -6.89
C GLY A 149 -2.43 0.19 -6.89
N SER A 150 -2.00 1.32 -6.31
CA SER A 150 -0.59 1.74 -6.30
C SER A 150 0.37 0.68 -5.75
N SER A 151 -0.04 -0.10 -4.74
CA SER A 151 0.82 -1.10 -4.12
C SER A 151 1.02 -2.38 -4.95
N TYR A 152 0.32 -2.56 -6.07
CA TYR A 152 0.65 -3.63 -7.00
C TYR A 152 1.98 -3.38 -7.74
N ASP A 153 2.29 -2.13 -8.00
CA ASP A 153 3.45 -1.75 -8.81
C ASP A 153 4.63 -1.26 -7.98
N ARG A 154 4.41 -0.78 -6.75
CA ARG A 154 5.42 -0.07 -5.99
C ARG A 154 5.31 -0.23 -4.47
N THR A 155 6.45 -0.12 -3.79
CA THR A 155 6.52 0.12 -2.34
C THR A 155 6.26 1.60 -2.07
N ILE A 156 5.52 1.89 -0.99
CA ILE A 156 5.15 3.24 -0.61
C ILE A 156 5.66 3.51 0.80
N TYR A 157 6.38 4.61 0.99
CA TYR A 157 6.83 5.07 2.30
C TYR A 157 5.95 6.22 2.75
N ALA A 158 5.44 6.12 3.97
CA ALA A 158 4.50 7.05 4.55
C ALA A 158 5.15 7.85 5.70
N PHE A 159 4.94 9.16 5.70
CA PHE A 159 5.46 10.10 6.68
C PHE A 159 4.29 10.89 7.24
N GLU A 160 3.83 10.48 8.41
CA GLU A 160 2.61 10.94 9.04
C GLU A 160 2.89 12.08 10.02
N ILE A 161 2.00 13.07 10.03
CA ILE A 161 1.96 14.18 10.97
C ILE A 161 0.53 14.33 11.50
N GLU A 162 0.37 14.66 12.78
CA GLU A 162 -0.95 14.85 13.39
C GLU A 162 -1.61 16.13 12.86
N THR A 163 -2.93 16.09 12.65
CA THR A 163 -3.76 17.24 12.30
C THR A 163 -4.95 17.38 13.23
N THR A 164 -5.74 18.41 13.04
CA THR A 164 -6.97 18.66 13.82
C THR A 164 -8.19 18.63 12.91
N THR A 165 -9.36 18.27 13.45
CA THR A 165 -10.62 18.30 12.72
C THR A 165 -10.91 19.69 12.10
N ALA A 166 -10.59 20.77 12.81
CA ALA A 166 -10.76 22.13 12.26
C ALA A 166 -9.87 22.40 11.05
N GLN A 167 -8.64 21.86 11.04
CA GLN A 167 -7.77 21.96 9.86
C GLN A 167 -8.32 21.14 8.68
N ASP A 168 -8.87 19.95 8.95
CA ASP A 168 -9.46 19.10 7.92
C ASP A 168 -10.72 19.76 7.32
N GLU A 169 -11.59 20.34 8.14
CA GLU A 169 -12.77 21.11 7.68
C GLU A 169 -12.36 22.29 6.80
N ALA A 170 -11.37 23.08 7.22
CA ALA A 170 -10.85 24.19 6.44
C ALA A 170 -10.19 23.73 5.12
N PHE A 171 -9.54 22.54 5.12
CA PHE A 171 -8.99 21.94 3.92
C PHE A 171 -10.09 21.56 2.93
N ILE A 172 -11.14 20.88 3.40
CA ILE A 172 -12.30 20.47 2.60
C ILE A 172 -12.97 21.70 1.98
N GLU A 173 -13.25 22.74 2.77
CA GLU A 173 -13.84 23.97 2.28
C GLU A 173 -13.00 24.62 1.17
N LYS A 174 -11.68 24.74 1.40
CA LYS A 174 -10.76 25.32 0.43
C LYS A 174 -10.74 24.55 -0.88
N TYR A 175 -10.64 23.23 -0.83
CA TYR A 175 -10.49 22.42 -2.04
C TYR A 175 -11.80 22.27 -2.81
N ASN A 176 -12.93 22.15 -2.12
CA ASN A 176 -14.25 22.10 -2.77
C ASN A 176 -14.68 23.45 -3.39
N SER A 177 -14.22 24.59 -2.82
CA SER A 177 -14.56 25.91 -3.33
C SER A 177 -13.61 26.43 -4.42
N SER A 178 -12.47 25.77 -4.61
CA SER A 178 -11.46 26.19 -5.59
C SER A 178 -11.67 25.49 -6.95
N PRO A 179 -11.39 26.16 -8.08
CA PRO A 179 -11.37 25.50 -9.37
C PRO A 179 -10.41 24.31 -9.39
N ASN A 180 -10.89 23.15 -9.82
CA ASN A 180 -10.09 21.95 -9.97
C ASN A 180 -9.72 21.73 -11.43
N GLU A 181 -8.88 22.62 -11.97
CA GLU A 181 -8.44 22.61 -13.36
C GLU A 181 -6.95 22.30 -13.44
N SER A 182 -6.60 21.32 -14.27
CA SER A 182 -5.22 20.88 -14.40
C SER A 182 -4.36 21.90 -15.15
N HIS A 183 -3.25 22.21 -14.53
CA HIS A 183 -2.14 22.95 -15.16
C HIS A 183 -0.83 22.20 -14.86
N PHE A 184 -0.84 20.86 -14.96
CA PHE A 184 0.33 20.04 -14.69
C PHE A 184 1.54 20.51 -15.51
N HIS A 185 2.66 20.64 -14.81
CA HIS A 185 3.95 20.92 -15.43
C HIS A 185 5.07 20.25 -14.63
N LEU A 186 5.82 19.40 -15.30
CA LEU A 186 6.81 18.54 -14.67
C LEU A 186 7.81 19.29 -13.78
N SER A 187 8.23 20.51 -14.17
CA SER A 187 9.29 21.25 -13.47
C SER A 187 8.80 22.12 -12.30
N TYR A 188 7.56 22.57 -12.29
CA TYR A 188 7.09 23.57 -11.30
C TYR A 188 5.66 23.39 -10.80
N ARG A 189 4.91 22.42 -11.33
CA ARG A 189 3.54 22.11 -10.88
C ARG A 189 3.24 20.61 -11.02
N ASN A 190 4.07 19.79 -10.38
CA ASN A 190 3.99 18.34 -10.41
C ASN A 190 3.33 17.77 -9.13
N CYS A 191 3.28 16.42 -8.99
CA CYS A 191 2.73 15.75 -7.83
C CYS A 191 3.43 16.13 -6.51
N ALA A 192 4.76 16.31 -6.53
CA ALA A 192 5.50 16.71 -5.33
C ALA A 192 5.26 18.17 -4.94
N ASP A 193 5.05 19.08 -5.92
CA ASP A 193 4.62 20.45 -5.62
C ASP A 193 3.23 20.45 -4.97
N PHE A 194 2.30 19.63 -5.47
CA PHE A 194 0.98 19.48 -4.87
C PHE A 194 1.05 18.95 -3.44
N ALA A 195 1.75 17.84 -3.22
CA ALA A 195 1.91 17.26 -1.90
C ALA A 195 2.58 18.23 -0.91
N LYS A 196 3.59 19.01 -1.38
CA LYS A 196 4.20 20.09 -0.61
C LYS A 196 3.16 21.16 -0.21
N ASP A 197 2.29 21.55 -1.13
CA ASP A 197 1.29 22.61 -0.87
C ASP A 197 0.20 22.11 0.10
N VAL A 198 -0.18 20.82 0.04
CA VAL A 198 -1.09 20.18 1.00
C VAL A 198 -0.46 20.12 2.39
N ILE A 199 0.76 19.63 2.53
CA ILE A 199 1.44 19.58 3.84
C ILE A 199 1.64 20.99 4.41
N ASN A 200 1.99 21.99 3.58
CA ASN A 200 2.13 23.37 4.01
C ASN A 200 0.79 24.04 4.35
N PHE A 201 -0.34 23.51 3.90
CA PHE A 201 -1.64 23.96 4.37
C PHE A 201 -1.85 23.66 5.85
N TYR A 202 -1.50 22.43 6.27
CA TYR A 202 -1.60 22.02 7.68
C TYR A 202 -0.51 22.66 8.57
N TYR A 203 0.72 22.69 8.06
CA TYR A 203 1.89 23.23 8.76
C TYR A 203 2.66 24.20 7.85
N PRO A 204 2.35 25.48 7.92
CA PRO A 204 2.91 26.48 7.00
C PRO A 204 4.44 26.52 7.02
N LYS A 205 5.05 26.62 5.84
CA LYS A 205 6.52 26.74 5.63
C LYS A 205 7.34 25.50 6.03
N THR A 206 6.72 24.36 6.26
CA THR A 206 7.41 23.09 6.56
C THR A 206 8.23 22.61 5.36
N LEU A 207 7.64 22.67 4.17
CA LEU A 207 8.25 22.19 2.94
C LEU A 207 8.52 23.33 1.97
N HIS A 208 9.67 23.30 1.32
CA HIS A 208 10.07 24.31 0.33
C HIS A 208 10.79 23.65 -0.85
N ARG A 209 10.78 24.33 -1.99
CA ARG A 209 11.54 23.91 -3.17
C ARG A 209 13.02 24.19 -2.95
N SER A 210 13.88 23.23 -3.27
CA SER A 210 15.32 23.41 -3.26
C SER A 210 15.86 23.62 -4.68
N ILE A 211 16.52 24.75 -4.90
CA ILE A 211 17.14 25.04 -6.20
C ILE A 211 18.39 24.18 -6.40
N VAL A 212 19.11 23.89 -5.32
CA VAL A 212 20.41 23.22 -5.39
C VAL A 212 20.30 21.70 -5.52
N ALA A 213 19.37 21.07 -4.80
CA ALA A 213 19.33 19.62 -4.72
C ALA A 213 18.85 18.93 -6.00
N ASP A 214 17.87 19.52 -6.69
CA ASP A 214 17.21 18.91 -7.87
C ASP A 214 17.01 19.93 -9.00
N VAL A 215 17.95 20.89 -9.14
CA VAL A 215 17.96 21.90 -10.20
C VAL A 215 16.67 22.72 -10.22
N GLY A 216 16.10 22.98 -9.04
CA GLY A 216 14.84 23.74 -8.90
C GLY A 216 13.57 22.96 -9.19
N ILE A 217 13.63 21.66 -9.46
CA ILE A 217 12.47 20.78 -9.57
C ILE A 217 12.13 20.23 -8.17
N THR A 218 10.88 20.33 -7.76
CA THR A 218 10.43 19.65 -6.54
C THR A 218 10.28 18.17 -6.82
N THR A 219 10.96 17.32 -6.04
CA THR A 219 10.87 15.86 -6.16
C THR A 219 10.25 15.23 -4.92
N PRO A 220 9.57 14.05 -5.05
CA PRO A 220 9.03 13.33 -3.91
C PRO A 220 10.08 13.06 -2.82
N LYS A 221 11.29 12.64 -3.21
CA LYS A 221 12.41 12.42 -2.28
C LYS A 221 12.82 13.69 -1.53
N GLN A 222 12.84 14.84 -2.21
CA GLN A 222 13.20 16.12 -1.61
C GLN A 222 12.24 16.52 -0.50
N ILE A 223 10.91 16.47 -0.77
CA ILE A 223 9.91 16.87 0.22
C ILE A 223 9.86 15.90 1.40
N ALA A 224 10.03 14.59 1.19
CA ALA A 224 10.12 13.61 2.27
C ALA A 224 11.34 13.87 3.19
N LYS A 225 12.52 14.16 2.60
CA LYS A 225 13.72 14.54 3.39
C LYS A 225 13.51 15.81 4.19
N LEU A 226 12.83 16.79 3.63
CA LEU A 226 12.53 18.05 4.33
C LEU A 226 11.55 17.81 5.49
N LEU A 227 10.49 17.03 5.28
CA LEU A 227 9.54 16.68 6.33
C LEU A 227 10.23 15.96 7.50
N ILE A 228 11.04 14.93 7.21
CA ILE A 228 11.82 14.21 8.22
C ILE A 228 12.77 15.15 9.00
N ARG A 229 13.41 16.09 8.31
CA ARG A 229 14.32 17.05 8.97
C ARG A 229 13.56 18.04 9.82
N TYR A 230 12.41 18.49 9.34
CA TYR A 230 11.56 19.43 10.06
C TYR A 230 10.99 18.77 11.32
N SER A 231 10.44 17.57 11.21
CA SER A 231 9.86 16.84 12.33
C SER A 231 10.87 16.52 13.45
N GLY A 232 12.14 16.34 13.12
CA GLY A 232 13.21 16.15 14.13
C GLY A 232 13.49 17.38 15.01
N ARG A 233 12.80 18.52 14.79
CA ARG A 233 12.90 19.75 15.57
C ARG A 233 11.54 20.25 16.06
N HIS A 234 10.47 19.52 15.76
CA HIS A 234 9.07 19.90 15.97
C HIS A 234 8.30 18.69 16.48
N ASP A 235 8.42 18.42 17.78
CA ASP A 235 7.78 17.28 18.45
C ASP A 235 6.24 17.39 18.44
N GLU A 236 5.72 18.61 18.27
CA GLU A 236 4.28 18.88 18.13
C GLU A 236 3.64 18.22 16.91
N LEU A 237 4.43 17.85 15.91
CA LEU A 237 3.95 17.12 14.73
C LEU A 237 3.57 15.67 15.02
N LYS A 238 3.98 15.11 16.15
CA LYS A 238 3.83 13.69 16.50
C LYS A 238 4.17 12.75 15.33
N PHE A 239 5.29 13.03 14.72
CA PHE A 239 5.73 12.41 13.47
C PHE A 239 5.91 10.89 13.61
N SER A 240 5.31 10.15 12.70
CA SER A 240 5.49 8.70 12.56
C SER A 240 5.85 8.28 11.14
N ARG A 241 6.27 7.03 10.95
CA ARG A 241 6.60 6.45 9.65
C ARG A 241 6.06 5.04 9.55
N PHE A 242 5.54 4.72 8.36
CA PHE A 242 5.23 3.34 8.03
C PHE A 242 5.52 3.05 6.56
N VAL A 243 5.58 1.77 6.22
CA VAL A 243 5.81 1.29 4.86
C VAL A 243 4.63 0.44 4.43
N ILE A 244 4.11 0.71 3.25
CA ILE A 244 3.13 -0.11 2.56
C ILE A 244 3.90 -0.96 1.56
N PRO A 245 4.06 -2.28 1.80
CA PRO A 245 4.83 -3.14 0.93
C PRO A 245 4.13 -3.33 -0.42
N GLN A 246 4.90 -3.44 -1.49
CA GLN A 246 4.37 -3.85 -2.79
C GLN A 246 3.74 -5.25 -2.69
N ILE A 247 2.53 -5.44 -3.21
CA ILE A 247 1.88 -6.75 -3.26
C ILE A 247 2.77 -7.73 -4.05
N PRO A 248 3.03 -8.93 -3.49
CA PRO A 248 3.84 -9.93 -4.17
C PRO A 248 3.12 -10.51 -5.40
N GLY A 249 3.91 -10.87 -6.41
CA GLY A 249 3.38 -11.46 -7.62
C GLY A 249 4.44 -11.58 -8.72
N SER A 250 4.02 -11.69 -9.96
CA SER A 250 4.92 -11.75 -11.11
C SER A 250 5.40 -10.37 -11.59
N ALA A 251 4.86 -9.28 -11.04
CA ALA A 251 5.31 -7.92 -11.35
C ALA A 251 6.75 -7.70 -10.88
N ALA A 252 7.49 -6.90 -11.64
CA ALA A 252 8.83 -6.47 -11.24
C ALA A 252 8.76 -5.62 -9.97
N ARG A 253 9.78 -5.73 -9.12
CA ARG A 253 9.92 -4.85 -7.96
C ARG A 253 10.17 -3.41 -8.39
N SER A 254 9.55 -2.48 -7.69
CA SER A 254 9.86 -1.06 -7.79
C SER A 254 11.34 -0.78 -7.40
N THR A 255 11.82 0.36 -7.77
CA THR A 255 13.21 0.75 -7.53
C THR A 255 13.25 1.93 -6.54
N PRO A 256 14.35 2.08 -5.78
CA PRO A 256 14.46 3.19 -4.82
C PRO A 256 14.27 4.56 -5.46
N VAL A 257 13.60 5.45 -4.73
CA VAL A 257 13.34 6.83 -5.16
C VAL A 257 14.64 7.63 -5.26
N HIS A 258 14.85 8.30 -6.39
CA HIS A 258 15.98 9.18 -6.63
C HIS A 258 15.52 10.63 -6.82
N GLY A 259 16.39 11.59 -6.50
CA GLY A 259 16.24 12.97 -6.98
C GLY A 259 16.69 13.10 -8.44
N VAL A 260 16.46 14.25 -9.06
CA VAL A 260 16.84 14.50 -10.47
C VAL A 260 18.35 14.37 -10.67
N VAL A 261 19.14 15.04 -9.81
CA VAL A 261 20.62 14.99 -9.86
C VAL A 261 21.12 13.57 -9.62
N GLU A 262 20.55 12.86 -8.67
CA GLU A 262 20.90 11.47 -8.37
C GLU A 262 20.59 10.53 -9.54
N SER A 263 19.45 10.68 -10.17
CA SER A 263 19.05 9.90 -11.36
C SER A 263 20.02 10.11 -12.52
N PHE A 264 20.44 11.37 -12.73
CA PHE A 264 21.45 11.70 -13.73
C PHE A 264 22.79 11.01 -13.44
N LEU A 265 23.29 11.07 -12.19
CA LEU A 265 24.57 10.47 -11.77
C LEU A 265 24.55 8.94 -11.85
N LYS A 266 23.44 8.30 -11.51
CA LYS A 266 23.30 6.84 -11.54
C LYS A 266 23.10 6.29 -12.96
N SER A 267 22.74 7.13 -13.91
CA SER A 267 22.54 6.72 -15.31
C SER A 267 23.86 6.82 -16.09
N LYS A 268 24.51 5.67 -16.33
CA LYS A 268 25.72 5.58 -17.14
C LYS A 268 25.54 6.23 -18.53
N LYS A 269 24.32 6.17 -19.08
CA LYS A 269 23.97 6.76 -20.38
C LYS A 269 24.17 8.29 -20.41
N TYR A 270 23.99 8.97 -19.29
CA TYR A 270 24.10 10.41 -19.21
C TYR A 270 25.43 10.86 -18.59
N ILE A 271 25.83 10.26 -17.47
CA ILE A 271 27.03 10.69 -16.75
C ILE A 271 28.33 10.44 -17.52
N VAL A 272 28.44 9.31 -18.25
CA VAL A 272 29.68 8.97 -18.95
C VAL A 272 29.95 9.94 -20.14
N PRO A 273 29.01 10.19 -21.06
CA PRO A 273 29.19 11.21 -22.10
C PRO A 273 29.45 12.61 -21.53
N THR A 274 28.75 12.97 -20.44
CA THR A 274 28.95 14.28 -19.80
C THR A 274 30.33 14.40 -19.19
N ALA A 275 30.85 13.38 -18.52
CA ALA A 275 32.18 13.39 -17.94
C ALA A 275 33.28 13.47 -19.00
N VAL A 276 33.08 12.86 -20.15
CA VAL A 276 34.02 12.95 -21.30
C VAL A 276 33.94 14.32 -21.96
N ALA A 277 32.76 14.85 -22.20
CA ALA A 277 32.57 16.13 -22.91
C ALA A 277 32.88 17.35 -22.00
N ASN A 278 32.50 17.29 -20.72
CA ASN A 278 32.69 18.38 -19.76
C ASN A 278 32.96 17.84 -18.35
N PRO A 279 34.22 17.45 -18.02
CA PRO A 279 34.56 16.87 -16.73
C PRO A 279 34.36 17.83 -15.54
N ILE A 280 34.48 19.16 -15.78
CA ILE A 280 34.24 20.16 -14.73
C ILE A 280 32.79 20.19 -14.33
N PHE A 281 31.87 20.22 -15.30
CA PHE A 281 30.42 20.15 -15.03
C PHE A 281 30.04 18.85 -14.31
N ALA A 282 30.55 17.70 -14.78
CA ALA A 282 30.33 16.42 -14.11
C ALA A 282 30.84 16.43 -12.66
N GLY A 283 32.02 17.01 -12.40
CA GLY A 283 32.56 17.19 -11.07
C GLY A 283 31.70 18.09 -10.18
N CYS A 284 31.17 19.20 -10.71
CA CYS A 284 30.22 20.06 -9.99
C CYS A 284 28.96 19.33 -9.60
N VAL A 285 28.38 18.53 -10.50
CA VAL A 285 27.17 17.74 -10.22
C VAL A 285 27.43 16.72 -9.12
N VAL A 286 28.58 16.02 -9.13
CA VAL A 286 29.00 15.10 -8.06
C VAL A 286 29.16 15.86 -6.73
N ALA A 287 29.80 17.02 -6.73
CA ALA A 287 30.00 17.82 -5.52
C ALA A 287 28.66 18.27 -4.90
N VAL A 288 27.69 18.71 -5.72
CA VAL A 288 26.33 19.05 -5.29
C VAL A 288 25.65 17.84 -4.69
N TYR A 289 25.71 16.69 -5.35
CA TYR A 289 25.12 15.45 -4.85
C TYR A 289 25.66 15.03 -3.48
N LEU A 290 26.98 15.08 -3.31
CA LEU A 290 27.62 14.75 -2.04
C LEU A 290 27.33 15.80 -0.97
N GLY A 291 27.40 17.10 -1.31
CA GLY A 291 27.18 18.21 -0.39
C GLY A 291 25.73 18.29 0.12
N THR A 292 24.75 17.96 -0.71
CA THR A 292 23.33 17.92 -0.30
C THR A 292 22.94 16.68 0.51
N GLY A 293 23.86 15.70 0.62
CA GLY A 293 23.58 14.42 1.29
C GLY A 293 22.45 13.64 0.62
N ALA A 294 22.23 13.82 -0.68
CA ALA A 294 21.16 13.19 -1.43
C ALA A 294 21.24 11.65 -1.39
N GLY A 295 22.45 11.09 -1.30
CA GLY A 295 22.66 9.63 -1.18
C GLY A 295 22.38 9.04 0.21
N ARG A 296 22.19 9.87 1.24
CA ARG A 296 21.96 9.43 2.62
C ARG A 296 20.49 9.52 3.00
N PHE A 297 19.65 8.79 2.29
CA PHE A 297 18.22 8.77 2.54
C PHE A 297 17.73 7.32 2.66
N ASP A 298 17.24 6.99 3.83
CA ASP A 298 16.61 5.71 4.14
C ASP A 298 15.18 5.99 4.60
N PRO A 299 14.18 5.86 3.69
CA PRO A 299 12.78 6.11 4.01
C PRO A 299 12.18 5.07 4.94
N ALA A 300 12.71 3.84 4.94
CA ALA A 300 12.21 2.73 5.75
C ALA A 300 12.79 2.72 7.17
N ARG A 301 13.73 3.61 7.49
CA ARG A 301 14.39 3.59 8.80
C ARG A 301 13.37 3.75 9.93
N GLN A 302 13.30 2.74 10.81
CA GLN A 302 12.38 2.71 11.95
C GLN A 302 10.88 2.84 11.55
N ALA A 303 10.53 2.46 10.33
CA ALA A 303 9.15 2.50 9.87
C ALA A 303 8.39 1.26 10.36
N MET A 304 7.14 1.47 10.76
CA MET A 304 6.17 0.40 10.99
C MET A 304 5.75 -0.21 9.65
N VAL A 305 5.16 -1.39 9.65
CA VAL A 305 4.62 -2.03 8.44
C VAL A 305 3.11 -1.86 8.42
N PHE A 306 2.58 -1.36 7.32
CA PHE A 306 1.15 -1.18 7.13
C PHE A 306 0.47 -2.52 6.87
N ASN A 307 -0.59 -2.77 7.62
CA ASN A 307 -1.52 -3.87 7.41
C ASN A 307 -2.95 -3.29 7.43
N ALA A 308 -3.70 -3.47 6.35
CA ALA A 308 -5.05 -2.89 6.24
C ALA A 308 -6.08 -3.52 7.19
N GLU A 309 -5.85 -4.75 7.65
CA GLU A 309 -6.73 -5.48 8.58
C GLU A 309 -6.36 -5.23 10.05
N ARG A 310 -5.24 -4.60 10.34
CA ARG A 310 -4.67 -4.48 11.70
C ARG A 310 -4.02 -3.11 11.91
N PRO A 311 -3.78 -2.72 13.16
CA PRO A 311 -2.90 -1.60 13.45
C PRO A 311 -1.52 -1.79 12.81
N LEU A 312 -0.79 -0.69 12.63
CA LEU A 312 0.58 -0.71 12.14
C LEU A 312 1.44 -1.72 12.93
N GLU A 313 2.13 -2.59 12.21
CA GLU A 313 2.96 -3.64 12.81
C GLU A 313 4.42 -3.20 12.87
N PRO A 314 5.15 -3.52 13.96
CA PRO A 314 6.59 -3.34 13.97
C PRO A 314 7.26 -4.28 12.94
N PRO A 315 8.45 -3.96 12.45
CA PRO A 315 9.27 -4.92 11.72
C PRO A 315 9.49 -6.21 12.53
N LEU A 316 9.71 -7.33 11.84
CA LEU A 316 9.91 -8.62 12.49
C LEU A 316 10.93 -8.56 13.63
N GLY A 317 10.58 -9.16 14.77
CA GLY A 317 11.46 -9.39 15.88
C GLY A 317 12.67 -10.28 15.52
N ALA A 318 13.68 -10.29 16.38
CA ALA A 318 14.90 -11.06 16.12
C ALA A 318 14.66 -12.57 16.08
N GLU A 319 13.65 -13.08 16.76
CA GLU A 319 13.28 -14.48 16.77
C GLU A 319 12.61 -14.90 15.47
N ASP A 320 11.54 -14.20 15.06
CA ASP A 320 10.84 -14.46 13.80
C ASP A 320 11.76 -14.31 12.60
N ARG A 321 12.66 -13.32 12.64
CA ARG A 321 13.68 -13.13 11.61
C ARG A 321 14.63 -14.32 11.52
N ARG A 322 15.02 -14.91 12.65
CA ARG A 322 15.84 -16.14 12.67
C ARG A 322 15.08 -17.32 12.12
N SER A 323 13.80 -17.45 12.47
CA SER A 323 12.93 -18.51 11.96
C SER A 323 12.74 -18.41 10.44
N TYR A 324 12.47 -17.20 9.94
CA TYR A 324 12.42 -16.93 8.50
C TYR A 324 13.74 -17.27 7.78
N GLN A 325 14.88 -16.87 8.37
CA GLN A 325 16.20 -17.20 7.82
C GLN A 325 16.51 -18.68 7.85
N SER A 326 16.05 -19.39 8.88
CA SER A 326 16.18 -20.85 8.98
C SER A 326 15.43 -21.55 7.85
N GLU A 327 14.21 -21.10 7.56
CA GLU A 327 13.40 -21.62 6.45
C GLU A 327 14.06 -21.38 5.10
N LEU A 328 14.56 -20.17 4.86
CA LEU A 328 15.35 -19.85 3.66
C LEU A 328 16.58 -20.77 3.52
N ASN A 329 17.28 -21.03 4.60
CA ASN A 329 18.46 -21.90 4.59
C ASN A 329 18.08 -23.37 4.32
N HIS A 330 16.97 -23.85 4.88
CA HIS A 330 16.46 -25.18 4.61
C HIS A 330 16.19 -25.37 3.11
N LEU A 331 15.48 -24.43 2.51
CA LEU A 331 15.22 -24.44 1.08
C LEU A 331 16.50 -24.33 0.22
N ALA A 332 17.52 -23.63 0.70
CA ALA A 332 18.81 -23.49 -0.01
C ALA A 332 19.63 -24.78 -0.01
N THR A 333 19.44 -25.63 0.98
CA THR A 333 20.20 -26.88 1.16
C THR A 333 19.50 -28.12 0.57
N ASP A 334 18.26 -27.98 0.08
CA ASP A 334 17.53 -29.06 -0.54
C ASP A 334 18.21 -29.48 -1.87
N PRO A 335 18.70 -30.74 -2.00
CA PRO A 335 19.40 -31.22 -3.18
C PRO A 335 18.49 -31.35 -4.42
N ASP A 336 17.17 -31.48 -4.24
CA ASP A 336 16.19 -31.56 -5.34
C ASP A 336 15.86 -30.20 -5.95
N VAL A 337 16.52 -29.18 -5.45
CA VAL A 337 16.30 -27.82 -5.85
C VAL A 337 16.89 -27.53 -7.24
N ASP A 338 16.02 -27.51 -8.24
CA ASP A 338 16.31 -27.10 -9.63
C ASP A 338 17.12 -25.78 -9.72
N SER A 339 17.84 -25.62 -10.81
CA SER A 339 18.59 -24.38 -11.06
C SER A 339 17.73 -23.15 -10.91
N ASN A 340 18.32 -22.05 -10.42
CA ASN A 340 17.64 -20.76 -10.20
C ASN A 340 16.81 -20.24 -11.39
N VAL A 341 17.14 -20.65 -12.61
CA VAL A 341 16.42 -20.29 -13.83
C VAL A 341 15.09 -21.05 -13.93
N ALA A 342 15.08 -22.35 -13.61
CA ALA A 342 13.88 -23.18 -13.67
C ALA A 342 12.82 -22.70 -12.66
N ARG A 343 13.23 -22.19 -11.51
CA ARG A 343 12.32 -21.68 -10.46
C ARG A 343 11.66 -20.36 -10.81
N VAL A 344 12.39 -19.43 -11.45
CA VAL A 344 11.76 -18.21 -11.98
C VAL A 344 10.73 -18.56 -13.04
N GLU A 345 11.04 -19.54 -13.86
CA GLU A 345 10.10 -19.99 -14.88
C GLU A 345 8.91 -20.73 -14.27
N LYS A 346 9.10 -21.50 -13.17
CA LYS A 346 8.02 -22.10 -12.40
C LYS A 346 7.09 -21.02 -11.83
N TRP A 347 7.66 -19.97 -11.23
CA TRP A 347 6.93 -18.81 -10.73
C TRP A 347 6.12 -18.11 -11.83
N ARG A 348 6.73 -17.85 -12.98
CA ARG A 348 6.04 -17.24 -14.12
C ARG A 348 4.95 -18.14 -14.67
N ARG A 349 5.16 -19.46 -14.68
CA ARG A 349 4.17 -20.44 -15.14
C ARG A 349 2.95 -20.50 -14.24
N LEU A 350 3.08 -20.31 -12.92
CA LEU A 350 1.96 -20.27 -11.99
C LEU A 350 0.89 -19.27 -12.43
N PHE A 351 1.30 -18.07 -12.86
CA PHE A 351 0.38 -17.02 -13.28
C PHE A 351 0.06 -17.04 -14.80
N ARG A 352 0.81 -17.77 -15.61
CA ARG A 352 0.63 -17.74 -17.08
C ARG A 352 -0.75 -18.24 -17.50
N ASN A 353 -1.22 -19.30 -16.88
CA ASN A 353 -2.46 -20.00 -17.22
C ASN A 353 -3.60 -19.67 -16.25
N THR A 354 -3.50 -18.55 -15.52
CA THR A 354 -4.57 -18.05 -14.66
C THR A 354 -5.33 -16.93 -15.35
N ALA A 355 -6.62 -16.80 -15.04
CA ALA A 355 -7.44 -15.65 -15.40
C ALA A 355 -8.02 -15.05 -14.11
N PRO A 356 -7.97 -13.71 -13.93
CA PRO A 356 -8.61 -13.05 -12.81
C PRO A 356 -10.13 -13.08 -12.98
N ASP A 357 -10.84 -13.24 -11.88
CA ASP A 357 -12.29 -13.17 -11.79
C ASP A 357 -12.75 -12.76 -10.40
N LEU A 358 -14.05 -12.63 -10.20
CA LEU A 358 -14.69 -12.51 -8.89
C LEU A 358 -15.52 -13.78 -8.63
N ASP A 359 -15.56 -14.21 -7.38
CA ASP A 359 -16.52 -15.26 -6.96
C ASP A 359 -17.96 -14.71 -6.87
N GLU A 360 -18.90 -15.56 -6.48
CA GLU A 360 -20.33 -15.18 -6.35
C GLU A 360 -20.56 -14.11 -5.28
N GLN A 361 -19.66 -13.95 -4.32
CA GLN A 361 -19.67 -12.96 -3.26
C GLN A 361 -18.93 -11.67 -3.64
N GLY A 362 -18.27 -11.65 -4.79
CA GLY A 362 -17.50 -10.52 -5.29
C GLY A 362 -16.06 -10.47 -4.78
N HIS A 363 -15.54 -11.55 -4.21
CA HIS A 363 -14.13 -11.62 -3.79
C HIS A 363 -13.21 -11.97 -4.95
N PRO A 364 -11.99 -11.42 -5.00
CA PRO A 364 -11.01 -11.72 -6.04
C PRO A 364 -10.57 -13.19 -6.03
N VAL A 365 -10.64 -13.82 -7.18
CA VAL A 365 -10.19 -15.19 -7.42
C VAL A 365 -9.34 -15.30 -8.69
N LEU A 366 -8.44 -16.29 -8.72
CA LEU A 366 -7.76 -16.71 -9.94
C LEU A 366 -8.41 -17.99 -10.43
N ARG A 367 -8.89 -17.99 -11.67
CA ARG A 367 -9.29 -19.23 -12.35
C ARG A 367 -8.06 -19.98 -12.81
N VAL A 368 -7.90 -21.19 -12.28
CA VAL A 368 -6.77 -22.08 -12.55
C VAL A 368 -7.29 -23.38 -13.17
N HIS A 369 -6.60 -23.85 -14.20
CA HIS A 369 -6.90 -25.17 -14.77
C HIS A 369 -6.23 -26.26 -13.94
N VAL A 370 -7.04 -27.17 -13.41
CA VAL A 370 -6.61 -28.37 -12.66
C VAL A 370 -7.15 -29.59 -13.41
N GLY A 371 -6.32 -30.20 -14.24
CA GLY A 371 -6.77 -31.22 -15.21
C GLY A 371 -7.72 -30.59 -16.24
N ASP A 372 -8.91 -31.16 -16.38
CA ASP A 372 -9.96 -30.69 -17.31
C ASP A 372 -10.93 -29.69 -16.63
N GLU A 373 -10.77 -29.42 -15.34
CA GLU A 373 -11.63 -28.51 -14.60
C GLU A 373 -11.01 -27.13 -14.44
N VAL A 374 -11.87 -26.10 -14.36
CA VAL A 374 -11.47 -24.72 -14.02
C VAL A 374 -11.91 -24.43 -12.59
N VAL A 375 -10.95 -24.25 -11.71
CA VAL A 375 -11.17 -24.01 -10.27
C VAL A 375 -10.87 -22.57 -9.94
N GLY A 376 -11.75 -21.92 -9.14
CA GLY A 376 -11.49 -20.61 -8.56
C GLY A 376 -10.59 -20.75 -7.32
N VAL A 377 -9.44 -20.09 -7.35
CA VAL A 377 -8.51 -20.02 -6.22
C VAL A 377 -8.60 -18.64 -5.60
N GLY A 378 -9.01 -18.53 -4.34
CA GLY A 378 -9.05 -17.27 -3.60
C GLY A 378 -7.65 -16.68 -3.48
N VAL A 379 -7.56 -15.36 -3.58
CA VAL A 379 -6.27 -14.64 -3.45
C VAL A 379 -6.27 -13.65 -2.28
N ALA A 380 -7.38 -13.51 -1.58
CA ALA A 380 -7.57 -12.55 -0.50
C ALA A 380 -8.02 -13.20 0.80
N GLY A 381 -7.61 -12.63 1.95
CA GLY A 381 -8.07 -13.03 3.28
C GLY A 381 -7.96 -14.52 3.58
N SER A 382 -9.02 -15.09 4.15
CA SER A 382 -9.16 -16.53 4.42
C SER A 382 -9.48 -17.37 3.20
N ASN A 383 -9.92 -16.74 2.10
CA ASN A 383 -10.35 -17.45 0.88
C ASN A 383 -9.17 -18.12 0.15
N ILE A 384 -7.93 -17.71 0.44
CA ILE A 384 -6.74 -18.29 -0.19
C ILE A 384 -6.58 -19.79 0.10
N PHE A 385 -7.18 -20.28 1.18
CA PHE A 385 -7.15 -21.68 1.62
C PHE A 385 -8.54 -22.35 1.52
N ALA A 386 -9.48 -21.78 0.77
CA ALA A 386 -10.85 -22.26 0.73
C ALA A 386 -11.02 -23.64 0.07
N ASN A 387 -10.01 -24.10 -0.68
CA ASN A 387 -10.03 -25.41 -1.33
C ASN A 387 -8.60 -25.95 -1.50
N GLN A 388 -8.48 -27.26 -1.76
CA GLN A 388 -7.19 -27.93 -1.93
C GLN A 388 -6.33 -27.34 -3.06
N ALA A 389 -6.95 -26.86 -4.14
CA ALA A 389 -6.22 -26.18 -5.23
C ALA A 389 -5.62 -24.85 -4.76
N GLY A 390 -6.31 -24.12 -3.88
CA GLY A 390 -5.82 -22.89 -3.24
C GLY A 390 -4.63 -23.16 -2.32
N GLU A 391 -4.68 -24.22 -1.51
CA GLU A 391 -3.56 -24.63 -0.67
C GLU A 391 -2.33 -24.97 -1.49
N GLN A 392 -2.46 -25.83 -2.49
CA GLN A 392 -1.36 -26.19 -3.38
C GLN A 392 -0.79 -25.00 -4.14
N PHE A 393 -1.66 -24.09 -4.62
CA PHE A 393 -1.22 -22.87 -5.27
C PHE A 393 -0.43 -21.97 -4.31
N THR A 394 -0.88 -21.84 -3.05
CA THR A 394 -0.23 -21.02 -2.04
C THR A 394 1.12 -21.59 -1.63
N GLU A 395 1.23 -22.90 -1.44
CA GLU A 395 2.50 -23.58 -1.16
C GLU A 395 3.52 -23.32 -2.28
N GLN A 396 3.13 -23.55 -3.54
CA GLN A 396 3.99 -23.29 -4.69
C GLN A 396 4.39 -21.81 -4.79
N LEU A 397 3.48 -20.90 -4.44
CA LEU A 397 3.71 -19.47 -4.41
C LEU A 397 4.74 -19.09 -3.35
N LEU A 398 4.59 -19.59 -2.11
CA LEU A 398 5.53 -19.36 -1.01
C LEU A 398 6.91 -19.92 -1.34
N GLU A 399 6.99 -21.15 -1.81
CA GLU A 399 8.23 -21.77 -2.26
C GLU A 399 8.94 -20.90 -3.30
N ALA A 400 8.21 -20.49 -4.35
CA ALA A 400 8.77 -19.67 -5.40
C ALA A 400 9.26 -18.29 -4.89
N ARG A 401 8.57 -17.68 -3.91
CA ARG A 401 8.97 -16.41 -3.29
C ARG A 401 10.22 -16.55 -2.45
N LEU A 402 10.28 -17.54 -1.57
CA LEU A 402 11.44 -17.81 -0.72
C LEU A 402 12.68 -18.08 -1.57
N HIS A 403 12.53 -18.84 -2.66
CA HIS A 403 13.62 -19.03 -3.62
C HIS A 403 14.03 -17.75 -4.38
N ALA A 404 13.08 -16.85 -4.67
CA ALA A 404 13.40 -15.55 -5.27
C ALA A 404 14.22 -14.66 -4.32
N GLU A 405 13.98 -14.74 -3.01
CA GLU A 405 14.77 -14.03 -2.01
C GLU A 405 16.21 -14.56 -1.91
N LEU A 406 16.40 -15.88 -1.94
CA LEU A 406 17.75 -16.50 -1.94
C LEU A 406 18.62 -16.01 -3.09
N ARG A 407 18.02 -15.67 -4.25
CA ARG A 407 18.77 -15.17 -5.42
C ARG A 407 19.21 -13.74 -5.34
N ARG A 408 18.59 -12.93 -4.48
CA ARG A 408 18.92 -11.50 -4.35
C ARG A 408 20.26 -11.24 -3.67
N GLY A 409 20.96 -12.30 -3.29
CA GLY A 409 22.28 -12.26 -2.69
C GLY A 409 22.30 -12.77 -1.25
N ASN A 410 23.47 -13.06 -0.77
CA ASN A 410 23.70 -13.49 0.61
C ASN A 410 24.44 -12.39 1.37
N PRO A 411 23.83 -11.66 2.35
CA PRO A 411 22.45 -11.85 2.83
C PRO A 411 21.40 -11.34 1.82
N PRO A 412 20.16 -11.87 1.89
CA PRO A 412 19.05 -11.40 1.05
C PRO A 412 18.86 -9.89 1.24
N LYS A 413 18.73 -9.15 0.13
CA LYS A 413 18.48 -7.70 0.15
C LYS A 413 16.97 -7.36 0.20
N ALA A 414 16.13 -8.26 0.70
CA ALA A 414 14.73 -7.96 0.92
C ALA A 414 14.59 -6.83 1.94
N SER A 415 13.64 -5.93 1.72
CA SER A 415 13.31 -4.91 2.71
C SER A 415 12.72 -5.55 3.96
N GLU A 416 12.85 -4.92 5.12
CA GLU A 416 12.24 -5.44 6.36
C GLU A 416 10.73 -5.60 6.22
N SER A 417 10.05 -4.71 5.49
CA SER A 417 8.62 -4.81 5.22
C SER A 417 8.26 -6.01 4.34
N ASP A 418 9.09 -6.33 3.34
CA ASP A 418 8.89 -7.51 2.51
C ASP A 418 9.04 -8.80 3.31
N VAL A 419 10.08 -8.88 4.13
CA VAL A 419 10.32 -10.03 5.02
C VAL A 419 9.17 -10.21 6.02
N THR A 420 8.69 -9.12 6.63
CA THR A 420 7.54 -9.15 7.56
C THR A 420 6.29 -9.68 6.88
N ARG A 421 5.98 -9.20 5.68
CA ARG A 421 4.81 -9.66 4.92
C ARG A 421 4.94 -11.12 4.49
N ASP A 422 6.12 -11.54 4.01
CA ASP A 422 6.35 -12.91 3.57
C ASP A 422 6.27 -13.89 4.74
N TRP A 423 6.76 -13.48 5.93
CA TRP A 423 6.60 -14.23 7.16
C TRP A 423 5.14 -14.35 7.58
N ASN A 424 4.37 -13.26 7.53
CA ASN A 424 2.95 -13.29 7.87
C ASN A 424 2.15 -14.20 6.92
N LEU A 425 2.50 -14.24 5.64
CA LEU A 425 1.88 -15.15 4.67
C LEU A 425 2.23 -16.62 5.00
N LEU A 426 3.50 -16.90 5.32
CA LEU A 426 3.94 -18.22 5.73
C LEU A 426 3.22 -18.71 7.01
N GLN A 427 3.09 -17.83 8.02
CA GLN A 427 2.34 -18.12 9.25
C GLN A 427 0.86 -18.42 8.97
N LYS A 428 0.22 -17.69 8.08
CA LYS A 428 -1.17 -17.97 7.67
C LYS A 428 -1.29 -19.33 7.00
N ALA A 429 -0.35 -19.71 6.14
CA ALA A 429 -0.32 -21.03 5.49
C ALA A 429 -0.18 -22.17 6.52
N MET A 430 0.78 -22.05 7.44
CA MET A 430 1.01 -23.05 8.49
C MET A 430 -0.19 -23.21 9.44
N ASN A 431 -0.84 -22.10 9.82
CA ASN A 431 -2.01 -22.11 10.71
C ASN A 431 -3.27 -22.64 10.00
N GLY A 432 -3.42 -22.37 8.70
CA GLY A 432 -4.52 -22.86 7.86
C GLY A 432 -4.50 -24.39 7.78
N SER A 433 -3.36 -24.98 7.46
CA SER A 433 -3.19 -26.43 7.38
C SER A 433 -3.38 -27.14 8.75
N ALA A 434 -2.94 -26.53 9.85
CA ALA A 434 -3.12 -27.08 11.20
C ALA A 434 -4.60 -27.11 11.64
N SER A 435 -5.41 -26.12 11.23
CA SER A 435 -6.84 -26.09 11.56
C SER A 435 -7.66 -27.15 10.82
N GLU A 436 -7.28 -27.51 9.59
CA GLU A 436 -7.94 -28.56 8.81
C GLU A 436 -7.57 -29.98 9.31
N GLU A 437 -6.31 -30.17 9.71
CA GLU A 437 -5.89 -31.45 10.29
C GLU A 437 -6.66 -31.75 11.58
N THR A 438 -6.90 -30.71 12.40
CA THR A 438 -7.73 -30.80 13.60
C THR A 438 -9.20 -31.04 13.26
N ALA A 439 -9.73 -30.42 12.21
CA ALA A 439 -11.12 -30.61 11.75
C ALA A 439 -11.33 -31.99 11.12
N ARG A 440 -10.34 -32.55 10.40
CA ARG A 440 -10.37 -33.93 9.88
C ARG A 440 -10.31 -34.99 11.00
N ALA A 441 -9.49 -34.72 12.02
CA ALA A 441 -9.37 -35.60 13.19
C ALA A 441 -10.66 -35.69 14.03
N HIS A 442 -11.51 -34.66 13.99
CA HIS A 442 -12.78 -34.59 14.72
C HIS A 442 -14.02 -34.97 13.90
N ARG A 443 -13.88 -35.37 12.63
CA ARG A 443 -15.01 -35.85 11.83
C ARG A 443 -15.44 -37.21 12.31
N PRO A 444 -16.66 -37.41 12.88
CA PRO A 444 -17.13 -38.70 13.32
C PRO A 444 -17.14 -39.65 12.12
N GLN A 445 -16.47 -40.80 12.27
CA GLN A 445 -16.60 -41.87 11.29
C GLN A 445 -18.08 -42.23 11.18
N GLN A 446 -18.69 -41.97 10.05
CA GLN A 446 -20.04 -42.47 9.76
C GLN A 446 -19.99 -44.01 9.84
N PRO A 447 -20.86 -44.64 10.64
CA PRO A 447 -20.92 -46.10 10.71
C PRO A 447 -21.30 -46.64 9.33
N GLY A 448 -20.44 -47.46 8.80
CA GLY A 448 -20.61 -48.07 7.49
C GLY A 448 -21.99 -48.68 7.34
N ALA A 449 -22.70 -48.32 6.29
CA ALA A 449 -23.91 -48.97 5.85
C ALA A 449 -23.58 -50.46 5.58
N ARG A 450 -23.98 -51.36 6.47
CA ARG A 450 -24.00 -52.78 6.23
C ARG A 450 -24.91 -53.06 5.04
N ALA A 451 -24.34 -53.53 3.95
CA ALA A 451 -25.08 -54.12 2.85
C ALA A 451 -25.70 -55.45 3.36
N ASP A 452 -26.97 -55.43 3.64
CA ASP A 452 -27.77 -56.66 3.78
C ASP A 452 -27.84 -57.32 2.40
N ARG A 453 -26.99 -58.38 2.28
CA ARG A 453 -27.21 -59.44 1.30
C ARG A 453 -28.04 -60.52 2.02
N ASP A 454 -29.31 -60.45 1.85
CA ASP A 454 -30.14 -61.66 2.07
C ASP A 454 -30.82 -62.03 0.76
N GLY A 455 -30.53 -63.23 0.38
CA GLY A 455 -31.09 -63.89 -0.77
C GLY A 455 -32.51 -64.33 -0.53
N ASN A 456 -33.27 -64.35 -1.58
CA ASN A 456 -34.32 -65.35 -1.70
C ASN A 456 -34.45 -65.80 -3.15
N ARG A 457 -34.26 -67.12 -3.35
CA ARG A 457 -34.84 -67.91 -4.44
C ARG A 457 -35.95 -68.73 -3.80
N PRO A 458 -36.89 -69.25 -4.52
CA PRO A 458 -36.86 -69.89 -5.82
C PRO A 458 -37.54 -69.15 -6.94
#